data_c51791d441959dd007af9f38c41e5424
#
_entry.id   c51791d441959dd007af9f38c41e5424
#
_cell.length_a   1.000
_cell.length_b   1.000
_cell.length_c   1.000
_cell.angle_alpha   90.00
_cell.angle_beta   90.00
_cell.angle_gamma   90.00
#
_symmetry.space_group_name_H-M   'P 1'
#
loop_
_entity.id
_entity.type
_entity.pdbx_description
1 polymer ?
#
loop_
_entity_poly.entity_id
_entity_poly.type
_entity_poly.pdbx_seq_one_letter_code
_entity_poly.pdbx_strand_id
1 'polypeptide(L)'
;MNMKLFINASLPTSSAALKRVNMLFDQQIKKISADDIETEEEPEIIDLKGRILLPGAIDIHSHLWAKKKSLAQDLAKATKAALKGGWTTLAEMSYHSDMPIFDTSDLKKCISAMKGNIHTDMALWAHVDVTDYPYYAESAQELWAKGVAGIALMTPTPNEDITAMDFNEIMDLFMDIYESDTSFSFQGYDVDNHNFYTFESQMDGIKKILRRMQENPIHIPRVSSYLTIEFINTISKRSDISYALNMMDMMGWLQPDVFSSPWACDFHEHHDLLYELLRTKKLYLLSNSCSTVKAEDELFAGNAPELMEYSYLWVLSELWKTHKVPLSTCIKMTSENPAKRLGVYPYKGRIDVGSDADFVVYNPEETTTITSPKGVQIELSGAIESVWLRGRKQDPDSPPQGEFVIRKNSPKRRHNKRSWV
;
A
#
# COMPACT_ATOMS: atom_id res chain seq x y z
N MET A 1 17.67 22.45 -4.44
CA MET A 1 18.21 21.21 -5.05
C MET A 1 18.58 21.52 -6.47
N ASN A 2 19.70 20.98 -6.98
CA ASN A 2 20.03 21.16 -8.38
C ASN A 2 19.03 20.44 -9.28
N MET A 3 18.68 21.08 -10.40
CA MET A 3 17.84 20.47 -11.42
C MET A 3 18.49 19.24 -12.03
N LYS A 4 17.70 18.25 -12.38
CA LYS A 4 18.13 17.03 -13.06
C LYS A 4 17.33 16.82 -14.32
N LEU A 5 17.97 16.26 -15.32
CA LEU A 5 17.34 15.92 -16.59
C LEU A 5 17.59 14.44 -16.91
N PHE A 6 16.53 13.64 -16.82
CA PHE A 6 16.54 12.32 -17.43
C PHE A 6 16.35 12.46 -18.94
N ILE A 7 17.24 11.84 -19.71
CA ILE A 7 17.08 11.69 -21.14
C ILE A 7 16.88 10.23 -21.51
N ASN A 8 16.19 10.00 -22.62
CA ASN A 8 15.96 8.68 -23.17
C ASN A 8 15.21 7.73 -22.22
N ALA A 9 14.33 8.23 -21.36
CA ALA A 9 13.45 7.41 -20.52
C ALA A 9 12.31 6.80 -21.36
N SER A 10 11.88 5.57 -21.02
CA SER A 10 10.67 4.95 -21.57
C SER A 10 9.54 5.02 -20.54
N LEU A 11 8.49 5.79 -20.82
CA LEU A 11 7.31 5.87 -19.96
C LEU A 11 6.19 4.95 -20.45
N PRO A 12 5.56 4.17 -19.58
CA PRO A 12 4.35 3.43 -19.90
C PRO A 12 3.19 4.38 -20.22
N THR A 13 2.47 4.09 -21.29
CA THR A 13 1.25 4.82 -21.68
C THR A 13 0.00 4.01 -21.33
N SER A 14 -1.15 4.66 -21.35
CA SER A 14 -2.44 4.00 -21.14
C SER A 14 -2.77 2.93 -22.21
N SER A 15 -2.15 3.03 -23.38
CA SER A 15 -2.30 2.08 -24.51
C SER A 15 -1.37 0.89 -24.46
N ALA A 16 -0.70 0.64 -23.33
CA ALA A 16 0.30 -0.40 -23.13
C ALA A 16 1.61 -0.21 -23.94
N ALA A 17 1.75 0.87 -24.71
CA ALA A 17 2.98 1.22 -25.40
C ALA A 17 3.95 1.96 -24.46
N LEU A 18 5.24 1.88 -24.75
CA LEU A 18 6.27 2.69 -24.11
C LEU A 18 6.55 3.91 -25.00
N LYS A 19 6.51 5.10 -24.41
CA LYS A 19 6.85 6.35 -25.09
C LYS A 19 8.21 6.84 -24.59
N ARG A 20 9.11 7.15 -25.53
CA ARG A 20 10.40 7.76 -25.20
C ARG A 20 10.20 9.23 -24.83
N VAL A 21 10.80 9.64 -23.72
CA VAL A 21 10.67 11.02 -23.21
C VAL A 21 11.96 11.46 -22.51
N ASN A 22 12.10 12.78 -22.40
CA ASN A 22 13.01 13.47 -21.51
C ASN A 22 12.20 14.08 -20.36
N MET A 23 12.78 14.17 -19.17
CA MET A 23 12.09 14.63 -17.97
C MET A 23 12.98 15.51 -17.10
N LEU A 24 12.56 16.75 -16.89
CA LEU A 24 13.21 17.72 -16.01
C LEU A 24 12.55 17.69 -14.64
N PHE A 25 13.34 17.61 -13.59
CA PHE A 25 12.85 17.52 -12.22
C PHE A 25 13.86 18.04 -11.18
N ASP A 26 13.34 18.41 -10.04
CA ASP A 26 14.05 18.58 -8.76
C ASP A 26 13.44 17.60 -7.73
N GLN A 27 12.81 18.08 -6.68
CA GLN A 27 11.98 17.25 -5.80
C GLN A 27 10.67 16.85 -6.46
N GLN A 28 10.25 17.61 -7.46
CA GLN A 28 9.03 17.40 -8.24
C GLN A 28 9.33 17.43 -9.73
N ILE A 29 8.49 16.77 -10.49
CA ILE A 29 8.56 16.76 -11.95
C ILE A 29 8.13 18.14 -12.48
N LYS A 30 9.01 18.79 -13.27
CA LYS A 30 8.76 20.12 -13.82
C LYS A 30 8.29 20.07 -15.27
N LYS A 31 8.88 19.15 -16.08
CA LYS A 31 8.54 19.02 -17.50
C LYS A 31 8.77 17.61 -17.99
N ILE A 32 7.91 17.14 -18.87
CA ILE A 32 8.05 15.86 -19.59
C ILE A 32 7.84 16.18 -21.07
N SER A 33 8.76 15.79 -21.93
CA SER A 33 8.71 16.04 -23.39
C SER A 33 9.27 14.87 -24.17
N ALA A 34 8.75 14.64 -25.39
CA ALA A 34 9.39 13.73 -26.34
C ALA A 34 10.60 14.40 -27.03
N ASP A 35 10.60 15.72 -27.07
CA ASP A 35 11.68 16.54 -27.65
C ASP A 35 12.66 16.94 -26.54
N ASP A 36 13.78 17.55 -26.96
CA ASP A 36 14.76 18.09 -26.02
C ASP A 36 14.15 19.16 -25.12
N ILE A 37 14.59 19.20 -23.89
CA ILE A 37 14.14 20.16 -22.90
C ILE A 37 15.21 21.24 -22.74
N GLU A 38 14.91 22.42 -23.23
CA GLU A 38 15.71 23.60 -22.93
C GLU A 38 15.40 24.12 -21.54
N THR A 39 16.43 24.53 -20.83
CA THR A 39 16.37 25.05 -19.45
C THR A 39 17.40 26.16 -19.28
N GLU A 40 17.06 27.17 -18.47
CA GLU A 40 17.95 28.27 -18.14
C GLU A 40 19.09 27.87 -17.20
N GLU A 41 18.86 26.83 -16.38
CA GLU A 41 19.83 26.26 -15.47
C GLU A 41 20.49 25.05 -16.13
N GLU A 42 21.78 24.81 -15.90
CA GLU A 42 22.45 23.59 -16.34
C GLU A 42 22.06 22.42 -15.41
N PRO A 43 21.21 21.49 -15.86
CA PRO A 43 20.82 20.35 -15.03
C PRO A 43 21.90 19.26 -15.04
N GLU A 44 21.91 18.44 -14.03
CA GLU A 44 22.61 17.15 -14.07
C GLU A 44 21.91 16.24 -15.07
N ILE A 45 22.59 15.90 -16.19
CA ILE A 45 22.03 15.07 -17.24
C ILE A 45 22.32 13.59 -16.92
N ILE A 46 21.26 12.77 -16.95
CA ILE A 46 21.32 11.33 -16.69
C ILE A 46 20.63 10.61 -17.83
N ASP A 47 21.41 9.88 -18.63
CA ASP A 47 20.89 9.09 -19.73
C ASP A 47 20.39 7.73 -19.24
N LEU A 48 19.08 7.50 -19.35
CA LEU A 48 18.43 6.25 -18.98
C LEU A 48 18.50 5.15 -20.05
N LYS A 49 19.07 5.45 -21.23
CA LYS A 49 19.36 4.47 -22.30
C LYS A 49 18.15 3.61 -22.68
N GLY A 50 16.95 4.16 -22.61
CA GLY A 50 15.72 3.43 -22.90
C GLY A 50 15.14 2.63 -21.74
N ARG A 51 15.71 2.70 -20.53
CA ARG A 51 15.16 2.06 -19.34
C ARG A 51 13.73 2.53 -19.08
N ILE A 52 12.92 1.64 -18.53
CA ILE A 52 11.54 1.97 -18.19
C ILE A 52 11.53 2.73 -16.87
N LEU A 53 10.90 3.90 -16.90
CA LEU A 53 10.70 4.70 -15.70
C LEU A 53 9.30 4.46 -15.16
N LEU A 54 9.23 3.96 -13.93
CA LEU A 54 8.00 3.64 -13.21
C LEU A 54 7.83 4.56 -12.03
N PRO A 55 6.60 4.87 -11.60
CA PRO A 55 6.40 5.54 -10.32
C PRO A 55 6.85 4.64 -9.18
N GLY A 56 7.35 5.24 -8.11
CA GLY A 56 7.66 4.50 -6.90
C GLY A 56 6.45 3.72 -6.38
N ALA A 57 6.68 2.48 -5.96
CA ALA A 57 5.61 1.65 -5.44
C ALA A 57 5.21 2.09 -4.01
N ILE A 58 3.95 1.87 -3.67
CA ILE A 58 3.33 2.29 -2.40
C ILE A 58 2.65 1.08 -1.77
N ASP A 59 3.06 0.73 -0.56
CA ASP A 59 2.37 -0.28 0.25
C ASP A 59 1.53 0.40 1.32
N ILE A 60 0.27 0.03 1.38
CA ILE A 60 -0.73 0.68 2.25
C ILE A 60 -0.97 -0.08 3.56
N HIS A 61 -0.32 -1.23 3.73
CA HIS A 61 -0.55 -2.09 4.88
C HIS A 61 0.76 -2.76 5.32
N SER A 62 1.33 -2.26 6.42
CA SER A 62 2.51 -2.84 7.05
C SER A 62 2.42 -2.77 8.57
N HIS A 63 3.16 -3.66 9.25
CA HIS A 63 3.27 -3.80 10.70
C HIS A 63 4.75 -3.88 11.08
N LEU A 64 5.48 -2.80 10.83
CA LEU A 64 6.93 -2.77 10.95
C LEU A 64 7.41 -2.40 12.36
N TRP A 65 6.52 -1.94 13.22
CA TRP A 65 6.79 -1.62 14.62
C TRP A 65 6.47 -2.80 15.52
N ALA A 66 7.52 -3.42 16.07
CA ALA A 66 7.36 -4.54 16.98
C ALA A 66 7.42 -4.09 18.44
N LYS A 67 6.64 -4.74 19.32
CA LYS A 67 6.81 -4.61 20.76
C LYS A 67 8.21 -5.05 21.20
N LYS A 68 8.78 -4.35 22.18
CA LYS A 68 10.02 -4.71 22.89
C LYS A 68 11.31 -4.73 22.05
N LYS A 69 11.31 -4.20 20.85
CA LYS A 69 12.53 -4.02 20.04
C LYS A 69 12.87 -2.56 19.88
N SER A 70 14.12 -2.28 19.49
CA SER A 70 14.53 -0.94 19.13
C SER A 70 13.78 -0.51 17.88
N LEU A 71 12.76 0.31 18.06
CA LEU A 71 11.92 0.88 17.01
C LEU A 71 12.74 1.37 15.80
N ALA A 72 13.79 2.12 16.09
CA ALA A 72 14.68 2.69 15.10
C ALA A 72 15.36 1.61 14.22
N GLN A 73 15.78 0.50 14.81
CA GLN A 73 16.49 -0.56 14.08
C GLN A 73 15.55 -1.36 13.18
N ASP A 74 14.37 -1.72 13.68
CA ASP A 74 13.41 -2.51 12.90
C ASP A 74 12.85 -1.69 11.72
N LEU A 75 12.50 -0.41 11.95
CA LEU A 75 12.06 0.48 10.89
C LEU A 75 13.15 0.73 9.84
N ALA A 76 14.38 1.00 10.27
CA ALA A 76 15.48 1.22 9.35
C ALA A 76 15.73 -0.03 8.47
N LYS A 77 15.74 -1.23 9.06
CA LYS A 77 15.92 -2.49 8.32
C LYS A 77 14.78 -2.72 7.33
N ALA A 78 13.53 -2.63 7.77
CA ALA A 78 12.37 -2.91 6.94
C ALA A 78 12.20 -1.87 5.81
N THR A 79 12.35 -0.59 6.11
CA THR A 79 12.26 0.46 5.09
C THR A 79 13.44 0.46 4.11
N LYS A 80 14.62 -0.02 4.55
CA LYS A 80 15.76 -0.28 3.66
C LYS A 80 15.46 -1.41 2.67
N ALA A 81 14.87 -2.52 3.13
CA ALA A 81 14.45 -3.62 2.28
C ALA A 81 13.39 -3.15 1.26
N ALA A 82 12.39 -2.40 1.70
CA ALA A 82 11.38 -1.80 0.84
C ALA A 82 11.99 -0.90 -0.24
N LEU A 83 12.89 0.00 0.15
CA LEU A 83 13.54 0.92 -0.77
C LEU A 83 14.33 0.19 -1.86
N LYS A 84 15.09 -0.85 -1.51
CA LYS A 84 15.82 -1.68 -2.47
C LYS A 84 14.88 -2.28 -3.52
N GLY A 85 13.69 -2.72 -3.11
CA GLY A 85 12.69 -3.31 -3.98
C GLY A 85 11.81 -2.31 -4.75
N GLY A 86 12.06 -0.99 -4.64
CA GLY A 86 11.30 0.03 -5.37
C GLY A 86 10.05 0.55 -4.65
N TRP A 87 9.81 0.14 -3.40
CA TRP A 87 8.75 0.69 -2.56
C TRP A 87 9.24 2.01 -1.96
N THR A 88 8.67 3.12 -2.40
CA THR A 88 9.08 4.47 -1.98
C THR A 88 8.23 5.02 -0.84
N THR A 89 7.04 4.46 -0.64
CA THR A 89 6.11 4.89 0.42
C THR A 89 5.45 3.66 1.05
N LEU A 90 5.40 3.64 2.37
CA LEU A 90 4.72 2.61 3.15
C LEU A 90 3.67 3.26 4.05
N ALA A 91 2.62 2.52 4.40
CA ALA A 91 1.67 2.95 5.43
C ALA A 91 1.66 1.94 6.57
N GLU A 92 2.00 2.41 7.75
CA GLU A 92 2.15 1.62 8.96
C GLU A 92 0.84 1.56 9.73
N MET A 93 0.43 0.34 10.06
CA MET A 93 -0.62 0.03 11.02
C MET A 93 0.02 -0.50 12.29
N SER A 94 0.16 0.32 13.31
CA SER A 94 0.94 0.01 14.52
C SER A 94 0.22 -0.94 15.50
N TYR A 95 -0.52 -1.93 15.01
CA TYR A 95 -1.24 -2.89 15.85
C TYR A 95 -0.34 -3.74 16.76
N HIS A 96 0.87 -4.04 16.29
CA HIS A 96 1.83 -4.83 17.08
C HIS A 96 2.81 -3.97 17.88
N SER A 97 2.65 -2.65 17.82
CA SER A 97 3.49 -1.69 18.51
C SER A 97 3.07 -1.54 19.97
N ASP A 98 4.03 -1.22 20.83
CA ASP A 98 3.78 -0.64 22.14
C ASP A 98 3.49 0.86 22.09
N MET A 99 3.33 1.40 20.89
CA MET A 99 2.95 2.79 20.62
C MET A 99 1.80 2.86 19.60
N PRO A 100 0.64 2.26 19.86
CA PRO A 100 -0.54 2.46 19.02
C PRO A 100 -0.93 3.95 19.05
N ILE A 101 -1.51 4.42 17.95
CA ILE A 101 -1.84 5.84 17.78
C ILE A 101 -3.30 6.04 18.08
N PHE A 102 -3.63 6.47 19.29
CA PHE A 102 -5.00 6.76 19.72
C PHE A 102 -5.31 8.26 19.74
N ASP A 103 -4.29 9.09 19.90
CA ASP A 103 -4.44 10.54 19.95
C ASP A 103 -3.32 11.31 19.24
N THR A 104 -3.40 12.64 19.24
CA THR A 104 -2.42 13.50 18.59
C THR A 104 -1.06 13.51 19.28
N SER A 105 -0.98 13.15 20.57
CA SER A 105 0.28 13.01 21.32
C SER A 105 1.04 11.77 20.84
N ASP A 106 0.35 10.66 20.68
CA ASP A 106 0.92 9.41 20.16
C ASP A 106 1.40 9.59 18.73
N LEU A 107 0.60 10.25 17.89
CA LEU A 107 1.01 10.58 16.52
C LEU A 107 2.32 11.37 16.50
N LYS A 108 2.49 12.38 17.38
CA LYS A 108 3.72 13.15 17.49
C LYS A 108 4.92 12.30 17.94
N LYS A 109 4.72 11.39 18.91
CA LYS A 109 5.77 10.45 19.35
C LYS A 109 6.21 9.56 18.19
N CYS A 110 5.26 9.00 17.44
CA CYS A 110 5.55 8.16 16.28
C CYS A 110 6.32 8.90 15.19
N ILE A 111 5.87 10.10 14.81
CA ILE A 111 6.58 10.95 13.84
C ILE A 111 8.01 11.26 14.32
N SER A 112 8.19 11.56 15.61
CA SER A 112 9.51 11.83 16.16
C SER A 112 10.42 10.60 16.11
N ALA A 113 9.89 9.42 16.37
CA ALA A 113 10.63 8.16 16.31
C ALA A 113 11.05 7.77 14.88
N MET A 114 10.25 8.12 13.88
CA MET A 114 10.57 7.88 12.47
C MET A 114 11.69 8.78 11.94
N LYS A 115 11.84 9.98 12.49
CA LYS A 115 12.77 10.98 11.98
C LYS A 115 14.22 10.48 11.98
N GLY A 116 14.83 10.38 10.80
CA GLY A 116 16.20 9.89 10.62
C GLY A 116 16.35 8.36 10.76
N ASN A 117 15.25 7.60 10.85
CA ASN A 117 15.24 6.15 11.02
C ASN A 117 14.52 5.40 9.88
N ILE A 118 13.97 6.10 8.90
CA ILE A 118 13.23 5.48 7.79
C ILE A 118 13.85 5.83 6.44
N HIS A 119 14.02 4.83 5.58
CA HIS A 119 14.56 5.00 4.22
C HIS A 119 13.48 5.34 3.19
N THR A 120 12.25 4.94 3.42
CA THR A 120 11.08 5.26 2.59
C THR A 120 10.22 6.32 3.26
N ASP A 121 9.37 6.99 2.50
CA ASP A 121 8.32 7.80 3.09
C ASP A 121 7.30 6.92 3.80
N MET A 122 6.71 7.41 4.90
CA MET A 122 5.73 6.64 5.67
C MET A 122 4.50 7.46 6.02
N ALA A 123 3.32 6.91 5.69
CA ALA A 123 2.04 7.31 6.23
C ALA A 123 1.71 6.46 7.47
N LEU A 124 0.81 6.94 8.32
CA LEU A 124 0.41 6.26 9.54
C LEU A 124 -1.11 6.09 9.57
N TRP A 125 -1.56 4.88 9.86
CA TRP A 125 -2.92 4.62 10.29
C TRP A 125 -3.03 4.85 11.80
N ALA A 126 -4.14 5.43 12.22
CA ALA A 126 -4.47 5.58 13.64
C ALA A 126 -5.46 4.50 14.07
N HIS A 127 -5.69 4.38 15.35
CA HIS A 127 -6.56 3.38 15.95
C HIS A 127 -7.62 4.05 16.83
N VAL A 128 -8.60 3.25 17.24
CA VAL A 128 -9.59 3.63 18.25
C VAL A 128 -9.53 2.59 19.35
N ASP A 129 -9.53 3.06 20.59
CA ASP A 129 -9.68 2.22 21.76
C ASP A 129 -11.08 2.41 22.36
N VAL A 130 -11.81 1.33 22.53
CA VAL A 130 -13.17 1.37 23.07
C VAL A 130 -13.21 1.92 24.50
N THR A 131 -12.11 1.82 25.24
CA THR A 131 -12.00 2.35 26.63
C THR A 131 -12.04 3.87 26.68
N ASP A 132 -11.82 4.56 25.55
CA ASP A 132 -11.93 6.02 25.45
C ASP A 132 -13.37 6.52 25.24
N TYR A 133 -14.34 5.62 25.32
CA TYR A 133 -15.75 6.02 25.23
C TYR A 133 -16.09 7.09 26.30
N PRO A 134 -16.80 8.19 25.96
CA PRO A 134 -17.43 8.48 24.66
C PRO A 134 -16.56 9.31 23.69
N TYR A 135 -15.30 9.57 23.98
CA TYR A 135 -14.48 10.56 23.26
C TYR A 135 -13.69 9.98 22.07
N TYR A 136 -13.76 8.67 21.83
CA TYR A 136 -12.99 8.02 20.77
C TYR A 136 -13.30 8.55 19.36
N ALA A 137 -14.55 9.00 19.11
CA ALA A 137 -14.92 9.57 17.82
C ALA A 137 -14.27 10.93 17.57
N GLU A 138 -14.16 11.77 18.61
CA GLU A 138 -13.50 13.06 18.56
C GLU A 138 -11.98 12.88 18.31
N SER A 139 -11.35 11.97 19.03
CA SER A 139 -9.93 11.62 18.83
C SER A 139 -9.68 11.14 17.40
N ALA A 140 -10.53 10.28 16.84
CA ALA A 140 -10.45 9.81 15.46
C ALA A 140 -10.54 10.96 14.45
N GLN A 141 -11.45 11.91 14.66
CA GLN A 141 -11.61 13.09 13.80
C GLN A 141 -10.43 14.05 13.90
N GLU A 142 -9.88 14.24 15.10
CA GLU A 142 -8.67 15.06 15.30
C GLU A 142 -7.46 14.44 14.59
N LEU A 143 -7.25 13.12 14.71
CA LEU A 143 -6.19 12.41 14.02
C LEU A 143 -6.35 12.50 12.51
N TRP A 144 -7.58 12.33 12.01
CA TRP A 144 -7.90 12.52 10.60
C TRP A 144 -7.53 13.92 10.12
N ALA A 145 -7.85 14.95 10.89
CA ALA A 145 -7.47 16.34 10.59
C ALA A 145 -5.96 16.57 10.62
N LYS A 146 -5.19 15.77 11.37
CA LYS A 146 -3.72 15.81 11.38
C LYS A 146 -3.06 15.06 10.22
N GLY A 147 -3.85 14.43 9.35
CA GLY A 147 -3.38 13.87 8.09
C GLY A 147 -2.91 12.43 8.15
N VAL A 148 -3.39 11.65 9.13
CA VAL A 148 -3.21 10.20 9.13
C VAL A 148 -3.89 9.57 7.89
N ALA A 149 -3.46 8.37 7.49
CA ALA A 149 -4.00 7.63 6.37
C ALA A 149 -5.49 7.26 6.53
N GLY A 150 -5.91 7.09 7.77
CA GLY A 150 -7.25 6.76 8.21
C GLY A 150 -7.26 6.12 9.58
N ILE A 151 -8.40 5.60 9.97
CA ILE A 151 -8.60 4.87 11.23
C ILE A 151 -8.65 3.38 10.91
N ALA A 152 -7.73 2.61 11.49
CA ALA A 152 -7.67 1.17 11.32
C ALA A 152 -8.45 0.48 12.46
N LEU A 153 -9.41 -0.35 12.07
CA LEU A 153 -10.26 -1.15 12.94
C LEU A 153 -9.94 -2.63 12.70
N MET A 154 -9.70 -3.37 13.77
CA MET A 154 -9.41 -4.80 13.70
C MET A 154 -10.21 -5.54 14.78
N THR A 155 -10.98 -6.53 14.37
CA THR A 155 -11.78 -7.34 15.29
C THR A 155 -11.78 -8.82 14.88
N PRO A 156 -11.27 -9.74 15.73
CA PRO A 156 -10.54 -9.46 16.97
C PRO A 156 -9.18 -8.79 16.71
N THR A 157 -8.59 -8.20 17.73
CA THR A 157 -7.23 -7.62 17.67
C THR A 157 -6.18 -8.62 18.16
N PRO A 158 -4.99 -8.68 17.54
CA PRO A 158 -3.88 -9.47 18.06
C PRO A 158 -3.08 -8.74 19.15
N ASN A 159 -3.40 -7.49 19.45
CA ASN A 159 -2.68 -6.68 20.42
C ASN A 159 -3.50 -6.53 21.70
N GLU A 160 -2.97 -7.05 22.82
CA GLU A 160 -3.59 -6.98 24.15
C GLU A 160 -3.76 -5.54 24.67
N ASP A 161 -2.95 -4.60 24.17
CA ASP A 161 -3.04 -3.18 24.55
C ASP A 161 -4.10 -2.41 23.76
N ILE A 162 -4.77 -3.06 22.80
CA ILE A 162 -5.86 -2.46 22.01
C ILE A 162 -7.13 -3.27 22.29
N THR A 163 -8.09 -2.67 22.95
CA THR A 163 -9.39 -3.32 23.11
C THR A 163 -10.15 -3.24 21.80
N ALA A 164 -10.40 -4.41 21.20
CA ALA A 164 -11.15 -4.48 19.95
C ALA A 164 -12.58 -4.04 20.13
N MET A 165 -13.06 -3.20 19.21
CA MET A 165 -14.47 -2.86 19.12
C MET A 165 -15.27 -4.05 18.57
N ASP A 166 -16.42 -4.33 19.16
CA ASP A 166 -17.39 -5.23 18.55
C ASP A 166 -18.11 -4.55 17.36
N PHE A 167 -18.95 -5.33 16.65
CA PHE A 167 -19.66 -4.79 15.48
C PHE A 167 -20.67 -3.67 15.82
N ASN A 168 -21.21 -3.63 17.04
CA ASN A 168 -22.15 -2.58 17.45
C ASN A 168 -21.39 -1.30 17.79
N GLU A 169 -20.28 -1.42 18.54
CA GLU A 169 -19.39 -0.29 18.86
C GLU A 169 -18.80 0.34 17.60
N ILE A 170 -18.39 -0.47 16.60
CA ILE A 170 -17.97 0.04 15.30
C ILE A 170 -19.11 0.79 14.60
N MET A 171 -20.35 0.33 14.73
CA MET A 171 -21.50 1.03 14.16
C MET A 171 -21.78 2.34 14.85
N ASP A 172 -21.65 2.40 16.18
CA ASP A 172 -21.81 3.64 16.95
C ASP A 172 -20.72 4.65 16.55
N LEU A 173 -19.46 4.23 16.45
CA LEU A 173 -18.37 5.07 15.92
C LEU A 173 -18.72 5.64 14.53
N PHE A 174 -19.27 4.84 13.63
CA PHE A 174 -19.65 5.32 12.30
C PHE A 174 -20.79 6.33 12.31
N MET A 175 -21.72 6.18 13.23
CA MET A 175 -22.81 7.14 13.42
C MET A 175 -22.30 8.48 13.97
N ASP A 176 -21.35 8.43 14.90
CA ASP A 176 -20.78 9.63 15.54
C ASP A 176 -19.92 10.45 14.58
N ILE A 177 -19.27 9.79 13.59
CA ILE A 177 -18.43 10.48 12.60
C ILE A 177 -19.01 10.49 11.19
N TYR A 178 -20.31 10.24 11.08
CA TYR A 178 -21.03 10.13 9.81
C TYR A 178 -20.85 11.33 8.87
N GLU A 179 -20.81 12.55 9.39
CA GLU A 179 -20.64 13.76 8.59
C GLU A 179 -19.19 14.00 8.16
N SER A 180 -18.25 13.26 8.74
CA SER A 180 -16.82 13.33 8.42
C SER A 180 -16.51 12.53 7.15
N ASP A 181 -15.48 12.94 6.41
CA ASP A 181 -14.92 12.18 5.31
C ASP A 181 -13.79 11.24 5.75
N THR A 182 -13.76 10.90 7.04
CA THR A 182 -12.77 9.98 7.64
C THR A 182 -12.76 8.64 6.91
N SER A 183 -11.57 8.22 6.52
CA SER A 183 -11.34 6.92 5.88
C SER A 183 -11.04 5.85 6.92
N PHE A 184 -11.61 4.67 6.71
CA PHE A 184 -11.37 3.51 7.58
C PHE A 184 -10.62 2.41 6.85
N SER A 185 -9.78 1.69 7.59
CA SER A 185 -9.34 0.34 7.24
C SER A 185 -10.03 -0.63 8.17
N PHE A 186 -10.61 -1.69 7.61
CA PHE A 186 -11.32 -2.69 8.40
C PHE A 186 -10.79 -4.09 8.08
N GLN A 187 -10.25 -4.74 9.10
CA GLN A 187 -9.92 -6.17 9.09
C GLN A 187 -10.71 -6.85 10.20
N GLY A 188 -11.67 -7.68 9.81
CA GLY A 188 -12.55 -8.29 10.78
C GLY A 188 -13.08 -9.65 10.37
N TYR A 189 -13.37 -10.45 11.37
CA TYR A 189 -13.86 -11.82 11.26
C TYR A 189 -15.10 -11.98 12.13
N ASP A 190 -16.09 -12.69 11.64
CA ASP A 190 -17.29 -13.03 12.41
C ASP A 190 -17.02 -14.27 13.28
N VAL A 191 -16.40 -14.06 14.44
CA VAL A 191 -16.02 -15.12 15.36
C VAL A 191 -17.20 -15.66 16.16
N ASP A 192 -18.35 -14.97 16.18
CA ASP A 192 -19.55 -15.42 16.90
C ASP A 192 -20.26 -16.57 16.18
N ASN A 193 -20.15 -16.61 14.84
CA ASN A 193 -20.86 -17.58 13.99
C ASN A 193 -19.95 -18.62 13.35
N HIS A 194 -18.65 -18.46 13.43
CA HIS A 194 -17.67 -19.32 12.76
C HIS A 194 -16.55 -19.73 13.70
N ASN A 195 -15.96 -20.90 13.46
CA ASN A 195 -14.65 -21.20 14.00
C ASN A 195 -13.64 -20.15 13.52
N PHE A 196 -12.71 -19.80 14.38
CA PHE A 196 -11.77 -18.72 14.16
C PHE A 196 -11.15 -18.76 12.76
N TYR A 197 -11.19 -17.62 12.06
CA TYR A 197 -10.29 -17.28 10.97
C TYR A 197 -10.43 -18.12 9.69
N THR A 198 -11.64 -18.43 9.30
CA THR A 198 -11.92 -19.01 7.98
C THR A 198 -12.23 -17.92 6.94
N PHE A 199 -12.23 -18.28 5.66
CA PHE A 199 -12.68 -17.39 4.58
C PHE A 199 -14.13 -16.93 4.79
N GLU A 200 -15.00 -17.81 5.27
CA GLU A 200 -16.40 -17.52 5.56
C GLU A 200 -16.52 -16.51 6.70
N SER A 201 -15.74 -16.70 7.77
CA SER A 201 -15.68 -15.78 8.90
C SER A 201 -15.24 -14.37 8.47
N GLN A 202 -14.20 -14.26 7.63
CA GLN A 202 -13.75 -13.00 7.05
C GLN A 202 -14.85 -12.37 6.18
N MET A 203 -15.43 -13.15 5.27
CA MET A 203 -16.47 -12.68 4.37
C MET A 203 -17.68 -12.16 5.14
N ASP A 204 -18.13 -12.87 6.18
CA ASP A 204 -19.29 -12.47 6.97
C ASP A 204 -19.00 -11.25 7.87
N GLY A 205 -17.80 -11.12 8.41
CA GLY A 205 -17.35 -9.89 9.07
C GLY A 205 -17.38 -8.69 8.13
N ILE A 206 -16.82 -8.84 6.94
CA ILE A 206 -16.87 -7.79 5.89
C ILE A 206 -18.33 -7.46 5.51
N LYS A 207 -19.19 -8.46 5.32
CA LYS A 207 -20.61 -8.25 5.01
C LYS A 207 -21.35 -7.48 6.10
N LYS A 208 -21.08 -7.79 7.37
CA LYS A 208 -21.69 -7.08 8.52
C LYS A 208 -21.41 -5.57 8.45
N ILE A 209 -20.15 -5.21 8.19
CA ILE A 209 -19.74 -3.81 8.08
C ILE A 209 -20.27 -3.16 6.80
N LEU A 210 -20.01 -3.73 5.63
CA LEU A 210 -20.32 -3.09 4.36
C LEU A 210 -21.81 -2.97 4.05
N ARG A 211 -22.66 -3.79 4.66
CA ARG A 211 -24.12 -3.63 4.54
C ARG A 211 -24.66 -2.41 5.29
N ARG A 212 -23.98 -1.99 6.34
CA ARG A 212 -24.39 -0.92 7.24
C ARG A 212 -23.69 0.40 6.97
N MET A 213 -22.42 0.34 6.57
CA MET A 213 -21.67 1.53 6.16
C MET A 213 -22.09 1.99 4.77
N GLN A 214 -22.60 3.22 4.67
CA GLN A 214 -23.09 3.73 3.39
C GLN A 214 -22.25 4.89 2.82
N GLU A 215 -21.42 5.55 3.61
CA GLU A 215 -20.89 6.85 3.22
C GLU A 215 -19.38 7.05 3.45
N ASN A 216 -18.78 6.47 4.48
CA ASN A 216 -17.37 6.64 4.73
C ASN A 216 -16.51 5.76 3.81
N PRO A 217 -15.37 6.24 3.32
CA PRO A 217 -14.44 5.43 2.56
C PRO A 217 -13.87 4.28 3.40
N ILE A 218 -13.97 3.04 2.89
CA ILE A 218 -13.43 1.85 3.55
C ILE A 218 -12.35 1.20 2.70
N HIS A 219 -11.31 0.77 3.37
CA HIS A 219 -10.30 -0.11 2.86
C HIS A 219 -10.33 -1.46 3.59
N ILE A 220 -10.36 -2.56 2.84
CA ILE A 220 -10.17 -3.91 3.38
C ILE A 220 -8.70 -4.29 3.12
N PRO A 221 -7.84 -4.30 4.15
CA PRO A 221 -6.39 -4.36 3.96
C PRO A 221 -5.90 -5.73 3.48
N ARG A 222 -6.66 -6.79 3.72
CA ARG A 222 -6.39 -8.14 3.21
C ARG A 222 -7.68 -8.83 2.84
N VAL A 223 -7.79 -9.24 1.59
CA VAL A 223 -8.84 -10.13 1.11
C VAL A 223 -8.20 -11.41 0.62
N SER A 224 -8.67 -12.54 1.13
CA SER A 224 -8.03 -13.85 0.92
C SER A 224 -8.93 -14.82 0.15
N SER A 225 -10.10 -14.38 -0.32
CA SER A 225 -11.07 -15.23 -1.02
C SER A 225 -11.63 -14.54 -2.25
N TYR A 226 -11.74 -15.28 -3.36
CA TYR A 226 -12.38 -14.82 -4.58
C TYR A 226 -13.85 -14.43 -4.34
N LEU A 227 -14.59 -15.23 -3.58
CA LEU A 227 -16.01 -14.93 -3.27
C LEU A 227 -16.17 -13.62 -2.49
N THR A 228 -15.23 -13.32 -1.60
CA THR A 228 -15.19 -12.03 -0.90
C THR A 228 -14.93 -10.88 -1.87
N ILE A 229 -14.02 -11.06 -2.84
CA ILE A 229 -13.75 -10.08 -3.90
C ILE A 229 -14.99 -9.82 -4.74
N GLU A 230 -15.69 -10.86 -5.18
CA GLU A 230 -16.95 -10.73 -5.94
C GLU A 230 -18.00 -9.95 -5.14
N PHE A 231 -18.18 -10.30 -3.88
CA PHE A 231 -19.11 -9.60 -3.01
C PHE A 231 -18.75 -8.11 -2.91
N ILE A 232 -17.50 -7.77 -2.59
CA ILE A 232 -17.05 -6.37 -2.52
C ILE A 232 -17.29 -5.65 -3.86
N ASN A 233 -16.94 -6.25 -4.98
CA ASN A 233 -17.15 -5.68 -6.31
C ASN A 233 -18.63 -5.43 -6.65
N THR A 234 -19.54 -6.25 -6.10
CA THR A 234 -20.97 -6.08 -6.29
C THR A 234 -21.48 -4.83 -5.56
N ILE A 235 -21.01 -4.58 -4.34
CA ILE A 235 -21.44 -3.46 -3.50
C ILE A 235 -20.62 -2.19 -3.69
N SER A 236 -19.39 -2.28 -4.18
CA SER A 236 -18.48 -1.13 -4.42
C SER A 236 -19.04 -0.07 -5.37
N LYS A 237 -20.08 -0.41 -6.14
CA LYS A 237 -20.81 0.55 -6.97
C LYS A 237 -21.60 1.58 -6.14
N ARG A 238 -21.81 1.31 -4.85
CA ARG A 238 -22.63 2.14 -3.94
C ARG A 238 -21.81 2.97 -2.97
N SER A 239 -20.54 2.65 -2.77
CA SER A 239 -19.66 3.27 -1.78
C SER A 239 -18.20 3.30 -2.22
N ASP A 240 -17.39 4.12 -1.56
CA ASP A 240 -15.94 4.20 -1.82
C ASP A 240 -15.21 3.06 -1.07
N ILE A 241 -15.29 1.86 -1.62
CA ILE A 241 -14.66 0.66 -1.06
C ILE A 241 -13.44 0.30 -1.91
N SER A 242 -12.33 0.06 -1.24
CA SER A 242 -11.13 -0.54 -1.83
C SER A 242 -10.70 -1.77 -1.04
N TYR A 243 -9.94 -2.64 -1.65
CA TYR A 243 -9.38 -3.81 -0.99
C TYR A 243 -7.97 -4.11 -1.50
N ALA A 244 -7.17 -4.77 -0.68
CA ALA A 244 -5.86 -5.27 -1.05
C ALA A 244 -5.84 -6.79 -1.18
N LEU A 245 -5.13 -7.26 -2.21
CA LEU A 245 -4.69 -8.64 -2.32
C LEU A 245 -3.31 -8.76 -1.67
N ASN A 246 -3.14 -9.75 -0.83
CA ASN A 246 -1.85 -10.00 -0.20
C ASN A 246 -0.86 -10.55 -1.23
N MET A 247 0.35 -10.00 -1.25
CA MET A 247 1.38 -10.36 -2.23
C MET A 247 1.80 -11.83 -2.10
N MET A 248 1.97 -12.33 -0.87
CA MET A 248 2.37 -13.72 -0.67
C MET A 248 1.26 -14.71 -1.05
N ASP A 249 -0.02 -14.35 -0.82
CA ASP A 249 -1.15 -15.16 -1.26
C ASP A 249 -1.16 -15.25 -2.80
N MET A 250 -0.92 -14.13 -3.48
CA MET A 250 -0.80 -14.07 -4.94
C MET A 250 0.39 -14.90 -5.47
N MET A 251 1.55 -14.79 -4.82
CA MET A 251 2.74 -15.58 -5.18
C MET A 251 2.51 -17.08 -4.96
N GLY A 252 1.92 -17.47 -3.83
CA GLY A 252 1.60 -18.86 -3.53
C GLY A 252 0.55 -19.43 -4.47
N TRP A 253 -0.39 -18.62 -4.91
CA TRP A 253 -1.37 -19.02 -5.92
C TRP A 253 -0.73 -19.26 -7.30
N LEU A 254 0.12 -18.34 -7.78
CA LEU A 254 0.73 -18.44 -9.11
C LEU A 254 1.90 -19.42 -9.17
N GLN A 255 2.64 -19.57 -8.09
CA GLN A 255 3.86 -20.37 -8.00
C GLN A 255 3.91 -21.18 -6.68
N PRO A 256 2.99 -22.16 -6.50
CA PRO A 256 2.84 -22.89 -5.22
C PRO A 256 4.06 -23.72 -4.83
N ASP A 257 4.86 -24.15 -5.79
CA ASP A 257 6.10 -24.89 -5.54
C ASP A 257 7.20 -23.99 -4.95
N VAL A 258 7.12 -22.68 -5.20
CA VAL A 258 8.15 -21.69 -4.84
C VAL A 258 7.73 -20.91 -3.59
N PHE A 259 6.47 -20.53 -3.50
CA PHE A 259 5.91 -19.75 -2.41
C PHE A 259 4.81 -20.55 -1.71
N SER A 260 4.57 -20.25 -0.43
CA SER A 260 3.45 -20.82 0.30
C SER A 260 2.68 -19.74 1.02
N SER A 261 1.37 -19.87 0.97
CA SER A 261 0.47 -19.14 1.82
C SER A 261 -0.68 -20.06 2.21
N PRO A 262 -1.09 -20.10 3.49
CA PRO A 262 -2.25 -20.88 3.91
C PRO A 262 -3.55 -20.42 3.22
N TRP A 263 -3.57 -19.20 2.70
CA TRP A 263 -4.71 -18.58 2.04
C TRP A 263 -4.71 -18.71 0.51
N ALA A 264 -3.68 -19.31 -0.07
CA ALA A 264 -3.59 -19.45 -1.52
C ALA A 264 -4.57 -20.49 -2.11
N CYS A 265 -5.05 -21.43 -1.30
CA CYS A 265 -5.89 -22.54 -1.76
C CYS A 265 -7.22 -22.09 -2.39
N ASP A 266 -7.89 -21.08 -1.82
CA ASP A 266 -9.14 -20.57 -2.40
C ASP A 266 -8.94 -19.97 -3.81
N PHE A 267 -7.78 -19.39 -4.06
CA PHE A 267 -7.45 -18.84 -5.38
C PHE A 267 -7.19 -19.92 -6.44
N HIS A 268 -6.72 -21.10 -6.06
CA HIS A 268 -6.54 -22.20 -7.00
C HIS A 268 -7.88 -22.67 -7.61
N GLU A 269 -8.94 -22.73 -6.83
CA GLU A 269 -10.25 -23.13 -7.29
C GLU A 269 -10.87 -22.11 -8.26
N HIS A 270 -10.46 -20.84 -8.17
CA HIS A 270 -11.00 -19.71 -8.94
C HIS A 270 -9.98 -19.06 -9.88
N HIS A 271 -8.98 -19.81 -10.28
CA HIS A 271 -7.84 -19.38 -11.07
C HIS A 271 -8.20 -18.49 -12.28
N ASP A 272 -9.07 -18.96 -13.19
CA ASP A 272 -9.42 -18.21 -14.41
C ASP A 272 -10.16 -16.90 -14.10
N LEU A 273 -11.03 -16.93 -13.09
CA LEU A 273 -11.80 -15.77 -12.65
C LEU A 273 -10.92 -14.71 -12.02
N LEU A 274 -9.93 -15.13 -11.24
CA LEU A 274 -8.98 -14.18 -10.64
C LEU A 274 -8.08 -13.52 -11.69
N TYR A 275 -7.66 -14.27 -12.73
CA TYR A 275 -6.94 -13.68 -13.87
C TYR A 275 -7.78 -12.64 -14.60
N GLU A 276 -9.04 -12.93 -14.83
CA GLU A 276 -9.96 -11.96 -15.44
C GLU A 276 -10.10 -10.71 -14.57
N LEU A 277 -10.20 -10.89 -13.25
CA LEU A 277 -10.24 -9.79 -12.29
C LEU A 277 -8.98 -8.92 -12.41
N LEU A 278 -7.78 -9.52 -12.40
CA LEU A 278 -6.51 -8.81 -12.53
C LEU A 278 -6.40 -8.00 -13.83
N ARG A 279 -7.02 -8.46 -14.91
CA ARG A 279 -6.99 -7.76 -16.20
C ARG A 279 -8.01 -6.63 -16.33
N THR A 280 -9.14 -6.72 -15.63
CA THR A 280 -10.31 -5.89 -15.91
C THR A 280 -10.73 -4.95 -14.79
N LYS A 281 -10.41 -5.24 -13.54
CA LYS A 281 -10.92 -4.48 -12.40
C LYS A 281 -10.01 -3.36 -11.94
N LYS A 282 -10.62 -2.32 -11.32
CA LYS A 282 -9.98 -1.03 -11.06
C LYS A 282 -9.80 -0.68 -9.58
N LEU A 283 -10.40 -1.47 -8.67
CA LEU A 283 -10.57 -1.07 -7.26
C LEU A 283 -9.69 -1.85 -6.27
N TYR A 284 -8.80 -2.70 -6.74
CA TYR A 284 -7.90 -3.45 -5.88
C TYR A 284 -6.47 -2.91 -5.95
N LEU A 285 -5.71 -3.23 -4.93
CA LEU A 285 -4.29 -2.95 -4.84
C LEU A 285 -3.56 -4.20 -4.35
N LEU A 286 -2.26 -4.21 -4.48
CA LEU A 286 -1.39 -5.24 -3.91
C LEU A 286 -0.75 -4.68 -2.65
N SER A 287 -0.67 -5.51 -1.61
CA SER A 287 0.02 -5.17 -0.37
C SER A 287 0.94 -6.29 0.07
N ASN A 288 2.12 -5.94 0.53
CA ASN A 288 3.05 -6.91 1.08
C ASN A 288 2.59 -7.41 2.45
N SER A 289 1.84 -6.62 3.19
CA SER A 289 1.43 -6.94 4.57
C SER A 289 2.61 -7.44 5.41
N CYS A 290 3.75 -6.74 5.31
CA CYS A 290 4.97 -7.14 6.00
C CYS A 290 4.88 -6.81 7.48
N SER A 291 5.44 -7.70 8.31
CA SER A 291 5.56 -7.52 9.76
C SER A 291 6.96 -7.87 10.23
N THR A 292 7.46 -7.12 11.19
CA THR A 292 8.69 -7.47 11.92
C THR A 292 8.40 -8.39 13.10
N VAL A 293 7.13 -8.64 13.41
CA VAL A 293 6.67 -9.55 14.44
C VAL A 293 6.34 -10.90 13.83
N LYS A 294 6.87 -11.97 14.43
CA LYS A 294 6.33 -13.32 14.20
C LYS A 294 5.11 -13.46 15.11
N ALA A 295 3.93 -13.43 14.55
CA ALA A 295 2.73 -13.76 15.30
C ALA A 295 2.74 -15.26 15.61
N GLU A 296 2.30 -15.63 16.82
CA GLU A 296 2.09 -17.04 17.21
C GLU A 296 0.91 -17.62 16.41
N ASP A 297 -0.04 -16.76 16.05
CA ASP A 297 -1.17 -17.09 15.19
C ASP A 297 -0.86 -16.77 13.73
N GLU A 298 -0.89 -17.76 12.85
CA GLU A 298 -0.62 -17.65 11.42
C GLU A 298 -1.52 -16.61 10.73
N LEU A 299 -2.70 -16.35 11.25
CA LEU A 299 -3.64 -15.40 10.71
C LEU A 299 -3.13 -13.96 10.76
N PHE A 300 -2.49 -13.59 11.86
CA PHE A 300 -1.92 -12.28 12.07
C PHE A 300 -0.46 -12.21 11.63
N ALA A 301 0.10 -13.34 11.17
CA ALA A 301 1.45 -13.38 10.65
C ALA A 301 1.53 -12.53 9.39
N GLY A 302 2.24 -11.42 9.48
CA GLY A 302 2.66 -10.65 8.31
C GLY A 302 3.83 -11.34 7.60
N ASN A 303 4.04 -10.97 6.35
CA ASN A 303 5.18 -11.42 5.57
C ASN A 303 6.48 -10.81 6.11
N ALA A 304 7.59 -11.52 5.96
CA ALA A 304 8.89 -10.97 6.34
C ALA A 304 9.21 -9.72 5.51
N PRO A 305 9.83 -8.67 6.10
CA PRO A 305 10.16 -7.43 5.38
C PRO A 305 11.04 -7.64 4.14
N GLU A 306 11.84 -8.70 4.11
CA GLU A 306 12.67 -9.09 2.98
C GLU A 306 11.86 -9.39 1.71
N LEU A 307 10.57 -9.72 1.83
CA LEU A 307 9.66 -9.84 0.69
C LEU A 307 9.65 -8.55 -0.16
N MET A 308 9.70 -7.41 0.48
CA MET A 308 9.67 -6.11 -0.22
C MET A 308 10.90 -5.89 -1.10
N GLU A 309 12.02 -6.57 -0.89
CA GLU A 309 13.20 -6.43 -1.75
C GLU A 309 12.94 -6.91 -3.19
N TYR A 310 11.98 -7.81 -3.41
CA TYR A 310 11.72 -8.39 -4.72
C TYR A 310 10.25 -8.41 -5.15
N SER A 311 9.31 -8.11 -4.28
CA SER A 311 7.88 -8.24 -4.57
C SER A 311 7.42 -7.34 -5.72
N TYR A 312 7.93 -6.12 -5.85
CA TYR A 312 7.59 -5.25 -6.97
C TYR A 312 8.20 -5.79 -8.29
N LEU A 313 9.44 -6.24 -8.24
CA LEU A 313 10.08 -6.90 -9.39
C LEU A 313 9.32 -8.17 -9.79
N TRP A 314 8.83 -8.95 -8.82
CA TRP A 314 7.98 -10.10 -9.07
C TRP A 314 6.69 -9.71 -9.81
N VAL A 315 6.03 -8.62 -9.44
CA VAL A 315 4.87 -8.09 -10.17
C VAL A 315 5.22 -7.78 -11.63
N LEU A 316 6.37 -7.17 -11.87
CA LEU A 316 6.83 -6.83 -13.22
C LEU A 316 7.22 -8.08 -14.02
N SER A 317 7.87 -9.06 -13.39
CA SER A 317 8.25 -10.33 -14.03
C SER A 317 7.03 -11.21 -14.28
N GLU A 318 6.28 -11.53 -13.23
CA GLU A 318 5.24 -12.54 -13.32
C GLU A 318 3.93 -11.99 -13.85
N LEU A 319 3.37 -10.95 -13.23
CA LEU A 319 2.06 -10.48 -13.69
C LEU A 319 2.15 -9.83 -15.06
N TRP A 320 3.09 -8.91 -15.26
CA TRP A 320 3.18 -8.22 -16.55
C TRP A 320 3.80 -9.08 -17.65
N LYS A 321 5.03 -9.60 -17.43
CA LYS A 321 5.76 -10.28 -18.51
C LYS A 321 5.26 -11.71 -18.78
N THR A 322 5.05 -12.50 -17.73
CA THR A 322 4.63 -13.91 -17.85
C THR A 322 3.12 -14.01 -18.10
N HIS A 323 2.32 -13.45 -17.23
CA HIS A 323 0.86 -13.57 -17.27
C HIS A 323 0.14 -12.51 -18.11
N LYS A 324 0.87 -11.60 -18.74
CA LYS A 324 0.36 -10.57 -19.66
C LYS A 324 -0.67 -9.62 -19.06
N VAL A 325 -0.64 -9.44 -17.74
CA VAL A 325 -1.40 -8.37 -17.10
C VAL A 325 -0.85 -7.03 -17.61
N PRO A 326 -1.67 -6.10 -18.07
CA PRO A 326 -1.18 -4.83 -18.62
C PRO A 326 -0.29 -4.08 -17.61
N LEU A 327 0.85 -3.56 -18.05
CA LEU A 327 1.77 -2.81 -17.18
C LEU A 327 1.06 -1.64 -16.48
N SER A 328 0.14 -0.97 -17.17
CA SER A 328 -0.69 0.08 -16.57
C SER A 328 -1.57 -0.43 -15.43
N THR A 329 -2.00 -1.70 -15.47
CA THR A 329 -2.73 -2.33 -14.36
C THR A 329 -1.80 -2.63 -13.20
N CYS A 330 -0.60 -3.16 -13.46
CA CYS A 330 0.42 -3.37 -12.42
C CYS A 330 0.75 -2.05 -11.69
N ILE A 331 0.98 -0.96 -12.44
CA ILE A 331 1.22 0.37 -11.87
C ILE A 331 0.03 0.87 -11.04
N LYS A 332 -1.20 0.62 -11.50
CA LYS A 332 -2.39 0.99 -10.71
C LYS A 332 -2.45 0.25 -9.40
N MET A 333 -2.16 -1.04 -9.39
CA MET A 333 -2.22 -1.87 -8.18
C MET A 333 -1.13 -1.54 -7.16
N THR A 334 0.05 -1.16 -7.63
CA THR A 334 1.23 -0.95 -6.77
C THR A 334 1.54 0.51 -6.46
N SER A 335 0.94 1.46 -7.18
CA SER A 335 1.30 2.88 -7.04
C SER A 335 0.08 3.81 -7.03
N GLU A 336 -0.73 3.82 -8.11
CA GLU A 336 -1.80 4.81 -8.29
C GLU A 336 -2.98 4.61 -7.32
N ASN A 337 -3.50 3.38 -7.19
CA ASN A 337 -4.62 3.09 -6.29
C ASN A 337 -4.23 3.22 -4.81
N PRO A 338 -3.05 2.72 -4.36
CA PRO A 338 -2.56 3.00 -3.03
C PRO A 338 -2.44 4.50 -2.73
N ALA A 339 -1.88 5.29 -3.67
CA ALA A 339 -1.76 6.74 -3.50
C ALA A 339 -3.12 7.44 -3.34
N LYS A 340 -4.11 7.01 -4.14
CA LYS A 340 -5.49 7.52 -4.04
C LYS A 340 -6.10 7.17 -2.69
N ARG A 341 -5.86 5.95 -2.21
CA ARG A 341 -6.40 5.50 -0.92
C ARG A 341 -5.79 6.23 0.26
N LEU A 342 -4.48 6.46 0.23
CA LEU A 342 -3.79 7.26 1.24
C LEU A 342 -4.05 8.76 1.14
N GLY A 343 -4.78 9.22 0.12
CA GLY A 343 -5.05 10.65 -0.10
C GLY A 343 -3.81 11.47 -0.49
N VAL A 344 -2.78 10.82 -1.05
CA VAL A 344 -1.55 11.47 -1.52
C VAL A 344 -1.47 11.62 -3.04
N TYR A 345 -2.41 11.05 -3.77
CA TYR A 345 -2.56 11.27 -5.21
C TYR A 345 -3.07 12.70 -5.48
N PRO A 346 -2.59 13.43 -6.48
CA PRO A 346 -1.67 13.05 -7.55
C PRO A 346 -0.18 13.32 -7.27
N TYR A 347 0.18 13.70 -6.04
CA TYR A 347 1.57 14.01 -5.69
C TYR A 347 2.47 12.77 -5.74
N LYS A 348 1.95 11.62 -5.30
CA LYS A 348 2.61 10.32 -5.38
C LYS A 348 1.79 9.34 -6.22
N GLY A 349 2.41 8.23 -6.64
CA GLY A 349 1.77 7.13 -7.36
C GLY A 349 1.61 7.31 -8.86
N ARG A 350 2.20 8.36 -9.44
CA ARG A 350 2.25 8.59 -10.89
C ARG A 350 3.49 9.39 -11.30
N ILE A 351 3.80 9.36 -12.59
CA ILE A 351 4.80 10.22 -13.21
C ILE A 351 4.06 11.24 -14.08
N ASP A 352 3.96 12.47 -13.57
CA ASP A 352 3.34 13.59 -14.27
C ASP A 352 3.86 14.92 -13.70
N VAL A 353 3.71 16.01 -14.44
CA VAL A 353 4.14 17.33 -14.00
C VAL A 353 3.45 17.69 -12.68
N GLY A 354 4.23 18.13 -11.70
CA GLY A 354 3.80 18.49 -10.36
C GLY A 354 3.75 17.31 -9.36
N SER A 355 3.98 16.07 -9.79
CA SER A 355 4.16 14.94 -8.87
C SER A 355 5.54 14.97 -8.24
N ASP A 356 5.67 14.38 -7.06
CA ASP A 356 6.96 14.14 -6.43
C ASP A 356 7.84 13.28 -7.34
N ALA A 357 9.13 13.55 -7.35
CA ALA A 357 10.08 12.82 -8.18
C ALA A 357 10.48 11.49 -7.50
N ASP A 358 9.48 10.61 -7.35
CA ASP A 358 9.61 9.26 -6.79
C ASP A 358 9.56 8.24 -7.92
N PHE A 359 10.70 7.62 -8.24
CA PHE A 359 10.85 6.79 -9.42
C PHE A 359 11.52 5.46 -9.12
N VAL A 360 11.20 4.50 -9.96
CA VAL A 360 11.94 3.26 -10.13
C VAL A 360 12.45 3.18 -11.57
N VAL A 361 13.75 3.07 -11.74
CA VAL A 361 14.38 2.80 -13.04
C VAL A 361 14.50 1.29 -13.21
N TYR A 362 13.75 0.74 -14.15
CA TYR A 362 13.65 -0.69 -14.40
C TYR A 362 14.33 -1.05 -15.74
N ASN A 363 15.21 -2.01 -15.68
CA ASN A 363 15.85 -2.60 -16.85
C ASN A 363 15.16 -3.89 -17.24
N PRO A 364 14.43 -3.94 -18.37
CA PRO A 364 13.70 -5.13 -18.79
C PRO A 364 14.58 -6.22 -19.43
N GLU A 365 15.86 -5.92 -19.73
CA GLU A 365 16.78 -6.79 -20.45
C GLU A 365 17.64 -7.66 -19.53
N GLU A 366 17.69 -7.32 -18.24
CA GLU A 366 18.40 -8.08 -17.23
C GLU A 366 17.52 -9.18 -16.61
N THR A 367 18.14 -10.03 -15.82
CA THR A 367 17.50 -11.06 -15.00
C THR A 367 18.02 -10.94 -13.59
N THR A 368 17.14 -11.05 -12.62
CA THR A 368 17.48 -11.02 -11.20
C THR A 368 17.16 -12.36 -10.56
N THR A 369 18.14 -12.99 -9.93
CA THR A 369 17.93 -14.22 -9.17
C THR A 369 17.56 -13.87 -7.73
N ILE A 370 16.47 -14.43 -7.23
CA ILE A 370 16.05 -14.32 -5.84
C ILE A 370 15.96 -15.70 -5.20
N THR A 371 16.01 -15.73 -3.86
CA THR A 371 15.74 -16.94 -3.09
C THR A 371 14.41 -16.78 -2.38
N SER A 372 13.47 -17.67 -2.63
CA SER A 372 12.15 -17.66 -2.00
C SER A 372 12.23 -18.03 -0.51
N PRO A 373 11.17 -17.78 0.28
CA PRO A 373 11.10 -18.24 1.67
C PRO A 373 11.24 -19.76 1.84
N LYS A 374 10.94 -20.54 0.80
CA LYS A 374 11.17 -22.01 0.77
C LYS A 374 12.61 -22.39 0.43
N GLY A 375 13.51 -21.43 0.20
CA GLY A 375 14.90 -21.68 -0.20
C GLY A 375 15.08 -22.02 -1.69
N VAL A 376 14.04 -21.88 -2.50
CA VAL A 376 14.10 -22.13 -3.96
C VAL A 376 14.63 -20.89 -4.67
N GLN A 377 15.64 -21.05 -5.51
CA GLN A 377 16.11 -19.98 -6.39
C GLN A 377 15.22 -19.87 -7.62
N ILE A 378 14.81 -18.66 -7.94
CA ILE A 378 14.07 -18.35 -9.17
C ILE A 378 14.67 -17.13 -9.86
N GLU A 379 14.50 -17.10 -11.17
CA GLU A 379 14.90 -15.99 -12.01
C GLU A 379 13.68 -15.11 -12.32
N LEU A 380 13.78 -13.83 -12.02
CA LEU A 380 12.80 -12.81 -12.36
C LEU A 380 13.30 -12.00 -13.56
N SER A 381 12.42 -11.77 -14.53
CA SER A 381 12.73 -10.96 -15.70
C SER A 381 12.89 -9.49 -15.33
N GLY A 382 14.04 -8.92 -15.63
CA GLY A 382 14.39 -7.53 -15.37
C GLY A 382 15.15 -7.31 -14.07
N ALA A 383 15.53 -6.04 -13.86
CA ALA A 383 16.20 -5.58 -12.65
C ALA A 383 15.76 -4.15 -12.29
N ILE A 384 15.70 -3.84 -11.00
CA ILE A 384 15.56 -2.48 -10.50
C ILE A 384 16.97 -1.88 -10.40
N GLU A 385 17.33 -0.97 -11.32
CA GLU A 385 18.68 -0.38 -11.37
C GLU A 385 18.86 0.78 -10.39
N SER A 386 17.80 1.54 -10.13
CA SER A 386 17.82 2.60 -9.13
C SER A 386 16.43 3.00 -8.67
N VAL A 387 16.38 3.48 -7.45
CA VAL A 387 15.18 4.06 -6.82
C VAL A 387 15.45 5.51 -6.48
N TRP A 388 14.48 6.35 -6.70
CA TRP A 388 14.55 7.78 -6.48
C TRP A 388 13.43 8.21 -5.54
N LEU A 389 13.75 9.04 -4.56
CA LEU A 389 12.81 9.59 -3.60
C LEU A 389 12.97 11.10 -3.56
N ARG A 390 11.93 11.82 -3.88
CA ARG A 390 11.93 13.30 -4.01
C ARG A 390 13.14 13.82 -4.79
N GLY A 391 13.37 13.24 -5.97
CA GLY A 391 14.41 13.64 -6.91
C GLY A 391 15.85 13.32 -6.48
N ARG A 392 16.04 12.51 -5.44
CA ARG A 392 17.34 12.02 -5.01
C ARG A 392 17.46 10.54 -5.28
N LYS A 393 18.51 10.15 -6.01
CA LYS A 393 18.85 8.75 -6.15
C LYS A 393 19.16 8.19 -4.76
N GLN A 394 18.50 7.11 -4.42
CA GLN A 394 18.64 6.49 -3.12
C GLN A 394 19.77 5.47 -3.15
N ASP A 395 20.59 5.52 -2.10
CA ASP A 395 21.53 4.50 -1.75
C ASP A 395 21.09 3.90 -0.41
N PRO A 396 20.69 2.61 -0.37
CA PRO A 396 20.24 1.99 0.86
C PRO A 396 21.28 1.96 1.98
N ASP A 397 22.57 2.14 1.66
CA ASP A 397 23.63 2.19 2.66
C ASP A 397 23.93 3.61 3.18
N SER A 398 23.31 4.62 2.56
CA SER A 398 23.33 6.01 3.04
C SER A 398 22.35 6.24 4.19
N PRO A 399 22.53 7.34 4.97
CA PRO A 399 21.60 7.70 6.03
C PRO A 399 20.15 7.79 5.53
N PRO A 400 19.17 7.35 6.34
CA PRO A 400 17.75 7.38 6.00
C PRO A 400 17.26 8.78 5.63
N GLN A 401 16.45 8.90 4.57
CA GLN A 401 15.91 10.16 4.04
C GLN A 401 14.38 10.16 3.91
N GLY A 402 13.71 9.14 4.40
CA GLY A 402 12.26 9.07 4.41
C GLY A 402 11.63 10.09 5.35
N GLU A 403 10.41 10.47 5.06
CA GLU A 403 9.65 11.47 5.80
C GLU A 403 8.25 10.97 6.12
N PHE A 404 7.63 11.54 7.14
CA PHE A 404 6.20 11.33 7.39
C PHE A 404 5.37 11.96 6.28
N VAL A 405 4.49 11.17 5.70
CA VAL A 405 3.60 11.61 4.61
C VAL A 405 2.25 12.00 5.19
N ILE A 406 1.92 13.27 5.03
CA ILE A 406 0.61 13.81 5.40
C ILE A 406 -0.36 13.62 4.23
N ARG A 407 -1.53 13.07 4.51
CA ARG A 407 -2.64 13.04 3.57
C ARG A 407 -2.97 14.46 3.10
N LYS A 408 -3.04 14.66 1.78
CA LYS A 408 -3.34 15.97 1.14
C LYS A 408 -4.77 16.08 0.65
N ASN A 409 -5.38 14.95 0.31
CA ASN A 409 -6.75 14.89 -0.20
C ASN A 409 -7.52 13.79 0.51
N SER A 410 -8.78 14.04 0.84
CA SER A 410 -9.67 12.97 1.27
C SER A 410 -10.03 12.08 0.08
N PRO A 411 -10.16 10.76 0.25
CA PRO A 411 -10.83 9.93 -0.73
C PRO A 411 -12.19 10.53 -1.02
N LYS A 412 -12.54 10.67 -2.31
CA LYS A 412 -13.79 11.35 -2.68
C LYS A 412 -15.00 10.61 -2.16
N ARG A 413 -15.74 11.23 -1.26
CA ARG A 413 -17.09 10.81 -0.87
C ARG A 413 -17.99 10.88 -2.11
N ARG A 414 -18.61 9.78 -2.50
CA ARG A 414 -19.68 9.81 -3.50
C ARG A 414 -20.93 10.39 -2.82
N HIS A 415 -21.14 11.68 -2.94
CA HIS A 415 -22.43 12.28 -2.62
C HIS A 415 -23.52 11.69 -3.52
N ASN A 416 -24.17 10.64 -3.06
CA ASN A 416 -25.50 10.33 -3.56
C ASN A 416 -26.41 11.43 -3.04
N LYS A 417 -26.69 12.43 -3.90
CA LYS A 417 -27.83 13.31 -3.69
C LYS A 417 -29.11 12.46 -3.73
N ARG A 418 -29.42 11.80 -2.64
CA ARG A 418 -30.79 11.39 -2.38
C ARG A 418 -31.47 12.60 -1.80
N SER A 419 -32.21 13.33 -2.64
CA SER A 419 -33.32 14.16 -2.16
C SER A 419 -34.26 13.23 -1.40
N TRP A 420 -34.31 13.38 -0.10
CA TRP A 420 -35.43 12.89 0.70
C TRP A 420 -36.64 13.76 0.33
N VAL A 421 -37.52 13.22 -0.50
CA VAL A 421 -38.91 13.69 -0.65
C VAL A 421 -39.79 12.60 -0.09
#